data_6ef412305aedd56163196b681a38b6de
#
_entry.id   6ef412305aedd56163196b681a38b6de
#
_cell.length_a   1.000
_cell.length_b   1.000
_cell.length_c   1.000
_cell.angle_alpha   90.00
_cell.angle_beta   90.00
_cell.angle_gamma   90.00
#
_symmetry.space_group_name_H-M   'P 1'
#
loop_
_entity.id
_entity.type
_entity.pdbx_description
1 polymer ?
#
loop_
_entity_poly.entity_id
_entity_poly.type
_entity_poly.pdbx_seq_one_letter_code
_entity_poly.pdbx_strand_id
1 'polypeptide(L)'
;MDDARGMIEAGPEQRAMAVLRVALGAMFVWVFFENLGKGAYTPAGYKGVIDYYVKNGHSPAVWKGLISVAAANARIVAPLQAMTELGFGVFLVAGAATRVVAAAAGAFLFTLWVSELGTSWIWELAMPVVVAFSLAWARPGRTWGVDALLARRYPGWRLG
;
A
#
# COMPACT_ATOMS: atom_id res chain seq x y z
N MET A 1 38.93 -16.40 14.28
CA MET A 1 38.78 -16.36 12.82
C MET A 1 37.46 -17.04 12.39
N ASP A 2 36.37 -16.77 13.14
CA ASP A 2 35.06 -17.46 12.97
C ASP A 2 33.88 -16.48 12.80
N ASP A 3 34.15 -15.19 12.60
CA ASP A 3 33.14 -14.13 12.57
C ASP A 3 32.63 -13.79 11.14
N ALA A 4 33.06 -14.52 10.14
CA ALA A 4 32.70 -14.29 8.73
C ALA A 4 31.54 -15.19 8.22
N ARG A 5 31.02 -16.10 9.03
CA ARG A 5 29.96 -17.06 8.64
C ARG A 5 28.55 -16.64 9.03
N GLY A 6 28.36 -15.44 9.57
CA GLY A 6 27.06 -14.93 10.04
C GLY A 6 26.22 -14.19 9.00
N MET A 7 26.60 -14.14 7.74
CA MET A 7 25.69 -13.70 6.68
C MET A 7 24.76 -14.89 6.34
N ILE A 8 23.72 -15.06 7.13
CA ILE A 8 22.61 -15.95 6.75
C ILE A 8 22.10 -15.40 5.41
N GLU A 9 22.47 -16.05 4.33
CA GLU A 9 21.87 -15.76 3.03
C GLU A 9 20.36 -15.90 3.18
N ALA A 10 19.63 -14.87 2.73
CA ALA A 10 18.18 -14.88 2.79
C ALA A 10 17.66 -16.17 2.13
N GLY A 11 16.90 -16.95 2.87
CA GLY A 11 16.29 -18.17 2.36
C GLY A 11 15.35 -17.89 1.19
N PRO A 12 14.98 -18.91 0.40
CA PRO A 12 14.10 -18.74 -0.76
C PRO A 12 12.77 -18.09 -0.39
N GLU A 13 12.21 -18.39 0.76
CA GLU A 13 10.97 -17.79 1.28
C GLU A 13 11.12 -16.27 1.52
N GLN A 14 12.24 -15.86 2.12
CA GLN A 14 12.51 -14.44 2.38
C GLN A 14 12.72 -13.67 1.07
N ARG A 15 13.37 -14.29 0.08
CA ARG A 15 13.53 -13.71 -1.27
C ARG A 15 12.18 -13.57 -1.96
N ALA A 16 11.31 -14.59 -1.88
CA ALA A 16 9.96 -14.54 -2.44
C ALA A 16 9.13 -13.41 -1.83
N MET A 17 9.18 -13.25 -0.49
CA MET A 17 8.50 -12.13 0.19
C MET A 17 9.08 -10.76 -0.21
N ALA A 18 10.39 -10.66 -0.43
CA ALA A 18 11.00 -9.43 -0.92
C ALA A 18 10.55 -9.07 -2.35
N VAL A 19 10.40 -10.08 -3.22
CA VAL A 19 9.84 -9.89 -4.57
C VAL A 19 8.38 -9.41 -4.50
N LEU A 20 7.54 -10.04 -3.67
CA LEU A 20 6.15 -9.61 -3.49
C LEU A 20 6.05 -8.19 -2.95
N ARG A 21 6.95 -7.80 -2.03
CA ARG A 21 7.04 -6.42 -1.53
C ARG A 21 7.33 -5.43 -2.66
N VAL A 22 8.35 -5.72 -3.48
CA VAL A 22 8.72 -4.85 -4.60
C VAL A 22 7.57 -4.78 -5.62
N ALA A 23 6.93 -5.92 -5.92
CA ALA A 23 5.79 -5.97 -6.83
C ALA A 23 4.61 -5.13 -6.33
N LEU A 24 4.26 -5.24 -5.04
CA LEU A 24 3.21 -4.41 -4.44
C LEU A 24 3.57 -2.93 -4.47
N GLY A 25 4.83 -2.59 -4.16
CA GLY A 25 5.31 -1.21 -4.25
C GLY A 25 5.25 -0.65 -5.68
N ALA A 26 5.69 -1.45 -6.67
CA ALA A 26 5.61 -1.08 -8.07
C ALA A 26 4.15 -0.89 -8.54
N MET A 27 3.22 -1.72 -8.07
CA MET A 27 1.79 -1.55 -8.30
C MET A 27 1.30 -0.18 -7.82
N PHE A 28 1.64 0.24 -6.60
CA PHE A 28 1.27 1.56 -6.08
C PHE A 28 1.85 2.70 -6.91
N VAL A 29 3.12 2.60 -7.31
CA VAL A 29 3.75 3.61 -8.18
C VAL A 29 3.03 3.68 -9.54
N TRP A 30 2.70 2.51 -10.12
CA TRP A 30 1.98 2.46 -11.39
C TRP A 30 0.60 3.10 -11.27
N VAL A 31 -0.19 2.69 -10.27
CA VAL A 31 -1.54 3.21 -10.01
C VAL A 31 -1.50 4.72 -9.76
N PHE A 32 -0.49 5.21 -9.03
CA PHE A 32 -0.30 6.66 -8.83
C PHE A 32 -0.19 7.40 -10.17
N PHE A 33 0.67 6.96 -11.09
CA PHE A 33 0.83 7.63 -12.38
C PHE A 33 -0.41 7.50 -13.27
N GLU A 34 -1.08 6.37 -13.22
CA GLU A 34 -2.34 6.14 -13.94
C GLU A 34 -3.43 7.10 -13.42
N ASN A 35 -3.63 7.19 -12.11
CA ASN A 35 -4.59 8.09 -11.47
C ASN A 35 -4.25 9.56 -11.70
N LEU A 36 -2.96 9.90 -11.70
CA LEU A 36 -2.48 11.24 -12.04
C LEU A 36 -2.86 11.60 -13.48
N GLY A 37 -2.61 10.70 -14.43
CA GLY A 37 -2.97 10.89 -15.84
C GLY A 37 -4.48 11.00 -16.08
N LYS A 38 -5.30 10.31 -15.30
CA LYS A 38 -6.77 10.37 -15.32
C LYS A 38 -7.33 11.62 -14.61
N GLY A 39 -6.49 12.40 -13.93
CA GLY A 39 -6.93 13.55 -13.12
C GLY A 39 -7.67 13.18 -11.84
N ALA A 40 -7.56 11.92 -11.39
CA ALA A 40 -8.25 11.42 -10.19
C ALA A 40 -7.83 12.13 -8.90
N TYR A 41 -6.65 12.75 -8.87
CA TYR A 41 -6.16 13.54 -7.72
C TYR A 41 -6.52 15.02 -7.80
N THR A 42 -7.28 15.46 -8.82
CA THR A 42 -7.92 16.77 -8.81
C THR A 42 -9.18 16.72 -7.93
N PRO A 43 -9.59 17.85 -7.32
CA PRO A 43 -10.82 17.86 -6.52
C PRO A 43 -12.06 17.40 -7.30
N ALA A 44 -12.17 17.77 -8.56
CA ALA A 44 -13.27 17.37 -9.42
C ALA A 44 -13.21 15.86 -9.79
N GLY A 45 -12.01 15.37 -10.17
CA GLY A 45 -11.80 13.97 -10.50
C GLY A 45 -12.05 13.05 -9.30
N TYR A 46 -11.46 13.37 -8.14
CA TYR A 46 -11.68 12.63 -6.90
C TYR A 46 -13.16 12.54 -6.54
N LYS A 47 -13.84 13.71 -6.54
CA LYS A 47 -15.28 13.75 -6.27
C LYS A 47 -16.08 12.91 -7.26
N GLY A 48 -15.74 12.97 -8.54
CA GLY A 48 -16.41 12.19 -9.59
C GLY A 48 -16.29 10.67 -9.36
N VAL A 49 -15.11 10.19 -8.97
CA VAL A 49 -14.87 8.78 -8.63
C VAL A 49 -15.72 8.37 -7.42
N ILE A 50 -15.71 9.15 -6.35
CA ILE A 50 -16.49 8.82 -5.16
C ILE A 50 -18.01 8.86 -5.44
N ASP A 51 -18.49 9.87 -6.16
CA ASP A 51 -19.91 9.97 -6.56
C ASP A 51 -20.33 8.73 -7.38
N TYR A 52 -19.44 8.22 -8.25
CA TYR A 52 -19.68 7.00 -9.00
C TYR A 52 -19.83 5.77 -8.08
N TYR A 53 -18.94 5.60 -7.08
CA TYR A 53 -19.02 4.50 -6.12
C TYR A 53 -20.27 4.59 -5.24
N VAL A 54 -20.63 5.78 -4.78
CA VAL A 54 -21.84 6.00 -3.96
C VAL A 54 -23.09 5.64 -4.75
N LYS A 55 -23.15 6.03 -6.02
CA LYS A 55 -24.32 5.82 -6.89
C LYS A 55 -24.46 4.38 -7.34
N ASN A 56 -23.37 3.74 -7.78
CA ASN A 56 -23.41 2.46 -8.49
C ASN A 56 -22.91 1.28 -7.64
N GLY A 57 -22.15 1.55 -6.55
CA GLY A 57 -21.57 0.52 -5.71
C GLY A 57 -22.54 -0.11 -4.71
N HIS A 58 -22.12 -1.26 -4.17
CA HIS A 58 -22.84 -2.02 -3.14
C HIS A 58 -22.26 -1.85 -1.74
N SER A 59 -21.45 -0.83 -1.52
CA SER A 59 -20.88 -0.52 -0.21
C SER A 59 -21.96 -0.25 0.84
N PRO A 60 -21.74 -0.59 2.12
CA PRO A 60 -22.68 -0.28 3.19
C PRO A 60 -23.02 1.22 3.27
N ALA A 61 -24.26 1.58 3.65
CA ALA A 61 -24.73 2.97 3.71
C ALA A 61 -23.85 3.87 4.59
N VAL A 62 -23.38 3.35 5.74
CA VAL A 62 -22.45 4.06 6.62
C VAL A 62 -21.15 4.39 5.90
N TRP A 63 -20.60 3.44 5.12
CA TRP A 63 -19.38 3.64 4.35
C TRP A 63 -19.60 4.68 3.24
N LYS A 64 -20.71 4.60 2.51
CA LYS A 64 -21.08 5.61 1.52
C LYS A 64 -21.14 7.02 2.13
N GLY A 65 -21.66 7.14 3.35
CA GLY A 65 -21.64 8.40 4.09
C GLY A 65 -20.22 8.91 4.36
N LEU A 66 -19.33 8.05 4.83
CA LEU A 66 -17.92 8.40 5.11
C LEU A 66 -17.18 8.89 3.85
N ILE A 67 -17.27 8.14 2.75
CA ILE A 67 -16.59 8.53 1.51
C ILE A 67 -17.22 9.79 0.88
N SER A 68 -18.52 10.06 1.10
CA SER A 68 -19.16 11.31 0.67
C SER A 68 -18.60 12.52 1.44
N VAL A 69 -18.28 12.38 2.74
CA VAL A 69 -17.59 13.42 3.51
C VAL A 69 -16.18 13.67 2.93
N ALA A 70 -15.46 12.60 2.55
CA ALA A 70 -14.17 12.74 1.88
C ALA A 70 -14.29 13.48 0.55
N ALA A 71 -15.32 13.17 -0.26
CA ALA A 71 -15.61 13.86 -1.52
C ALA A 71 -15.95 15.35 -1.32
N ALA A 72 -16.68 15.70 -0.25
CA ALA A 72 -16.97 17.08 0.11
C ALA A 72 -15.68 17.87 0.45
N ASN A 73 -14.65 17.19 0.93
CA ASN A 73 -13.34 17.74 1.27
C ASN A 73 -12.25 17.41 0.23
N ALA A 74 -12.63 17.15 -1.02
CA ALA A 74 -11.74 16.68 -2.08
C ALA A 74 -10.49 17.55 -2.30
N ARG A 75 -10.55 18.86 -2.03
CA ARG A 75 -9.37 19.77 -2.13
C ARG A 75 -8.22 19.34 -1.21
N ILE A 76 -8.51 18.69 -0.09
CA ILE A 76 -7.52 18.22 0.87
C ILE A 76 -7.28 16.73 0.67
N VAL A 77 -8.35 15.96 0.53
CA VAL A 77 -8.26 14.49 0.51
C VAL A 77 -7.60 13.98 -0.77
N ALA A 78 -7.89 14.57 -1.93
CA ALA A 78 -7.31 14.11 -3.20
C ALA A 78 -5.77 14.19 -3.24
N PRO A 79 -5.13 15.33 -2.92
CA PRO A 79 -3.66 15.37 -2.88
C PRO A 79 -3.08 14.53 -1.75
N LEU A 80 -3.77 14.40 -0.62
CA LEU A 80 -3.33 13.52 0.48
C LEU A 80 -3.34 12.06 0.03
N GLN A 81 -4.36 11.61 -0.69
CA GLN A 81 -4.39 10.27 -1.27
C GLN A 81 -3.23 10.05 -2.25
N ALA A 82 -2.98 10.99 -3.15
CA ALA A 82 -1.86 10.92 -4.08
C ALA A 82 -0.51 10.73 -3.36
N MET A 83 -0.26 11.54 -2.32
CA MET A 83 0.96 11.44 -1.51
C MET A 83 1.05 10.10 -0.79
N THR A 84 -0.07 9.59 -0.29
CA THR A 84 -0.16 8.31 0.43
C THR A 84 0.15 7.15 -0.52
N GLU A 85 -0.45 7.09 -1.70
CA GLU A 85 -0.22 6.04 -2.70
C GLU A 85 1.23 6.04 -3.19
N LEU A 86 1.76 7.21 -3.56
CA LEU A 86 3.18 7.32 -3.94
C LEU A 86 4.11 6.95 -2.80
N GLY A 87 3.79 7.39 -1.58
CA GLY A 87 4.55 7.05 -0.38
C GLY A 87 4.61 5.54 -0.15
N PHE A 88 3.47 4.84 -0.18
CA PHE A 88 3.45 3.38 -0.06
C PHE A 88 4.32 2.73 -1.14
N GLY A 89 4.20 3.17 -2.38
CA GLY A 89 5.00 2.64 -3.49
C GLY A 89 6.50 2.79 -3.23
N VAL A 90 6.97 4.00 -2.94
CA VAL A 90 8.38 4.29 -2.71
C VAL A 90 8.94 3.54 -1.50
N PHE A 91 8.26 3.56 -0.35
CA PHE A 91 8.72 2.89 0.86
C PHE A 91 8.72 1.36 0.72
N LEU A 92 7.73 0.77 0.04
CA LEU A 92 7.71 -0.67 -0.20
C LEU A 92 8.81 -1.09 -1.19
N VAL A 93 9.04 -0.35 -2.28
CA VAL A 93 10.13 -0.67 -3.21
C VAL A 93 11.47 -0.56 -2.50
N ALA A 94 11.71 0.51 -1.75
CA ALA A 94 12.94 0.71 -1.00
C ALA A 94 13.11 -0.29 0.16
N GLY A 95 12.03 -0.88 0.65
CA GLY A 95 12.04 -1.75 1.82
C GLY A 95 12.38 -1.01 3.11
N ALA A 96 11.78 0.15 3.30
CA ALA A 96 11.98 1.01 4.46
C ALA A 96 10.72 1.01 5.34
N ALA A 97 10.87 0.78 6.65
CA ALA A 97 9.78 0.65 7.62
C ALA A 97 8.69 -0.33 7.13
N THR A 98 9.10 -1.38 6.45
CA THR A 98 8.27 -2.23 5.58
C THR A 98 7.06 -2.78 6.30
N ARG A 99 7.21 -3.18 7.56
CA ARG A 99 6.13 -3.77 8.35
C ARG A 99 4.98 -2.79 8.58
N VAL A 100 5.31 -1.56 8.99
CA VAL A 100 4.31 -0.51 9.26
C VAL A 100 3.69 -0.03 7.97
N VAL A 101 4.53 0.19 6.94
CA VAL A 101 4.08 0.64 5.62
C VAL A 101 3.17 -0.39 4.98
N ALA A 102 3.51 -1.69 5.03
CA ALA A 102 2.68 -2.75 4.48
C ALA A 102 1.33 -2.88 5.22
N ALA A 103 1.33 -2.75 6.55
CA ALA A 103 0.08 -2.75 7.32
C ALA A 103 -0.82 -1.56 6.96
N ALA A 104 -0.24 -0.36 6.86
CA ALA A 104 -0.97 0.86 6.46
C ALA A 104 -1.48 0.77 5.02
N ALA A 105 -0.67 0.24 4.09
CA ALA A 105 -1.06 -0.01 2.71
C ALA A 105 -2.20 -1.03 2.62
N GLY A 106 -2.14 -2.10 3.42
CA GLY A 106 -3.22 -3.09 3.50
C GLY A 106 -4.53 -2.47 4.00
N ALA A 107 -4.48 -1.64 5.04
CA ALA A 107 -5.64 -0.91 5.53
C ALA A 107 -6.18 0.06 4.47
N PHE A 108 -5.32 0.79 3.79
CA PHE A 108 -5.70 1.69 2.70
C PHE A 108 -6.37 0.93 1.54
N LEU A 109 -5.76 -0.15 1.04
CA LEU A 109 -6.33 -1.01 0.00
C LEU A 109 -7.67 -1.61 0.43
N PHE A 110 -7.82 -1.98 1.70
CA PHE A 110 -9.09 -2.45 2.24
C PHE A 110 -10.19 -1.37 2.18
N THR A 111 -9.84 -0.11 2.48
CA THR A 111 -10.81 1.00 2.34
C THR A 111 -11.25 1.21 0.90
N LEU A 112 -10.32 1.10 -0.06
CA LEU A 112 -10.63 1.16 -1.48
C LEU A 112 -11.52 -0.02 -1.90
N TRP A 113 -11.16 -1.23 -1.48
CA TRP A 113 -11.92 -2.44 -1.77
C TRP A 113 -13.38 -2.34 -1.31
N VAL A 114 -13.60 -1.86 -0.08
CA VAL A 114 -14.96 -1.62 0.43
C VAL A 114 -15.68 -0.55 -0.40
N SER A 115 -14.97 0.49 -0.85
CA SER A 115 -15.54 1.58 -1.64
C SER A 115 -16.00 1.12 -3.03
N GLU A 116 -15.27 0.18 -3.64
CA GLU A 116 -15.50 -0.31 -5.00
C GLU A 116 -16.41 -1.52 -5.09
N LEU A 117 -16.97 -2.00 -3.97
CA LEU A 117 -17.86 -3.17 -3.97
C LEU A 117 -18.98 -3.00 -4.98
N GLY A 118 -19.04 -3.93 -5.94
CA GLY A 118 -20.05 -3.97 -7.00
C GLY A 118 -19.76 -3.09 -8.22
N THR A 119 -18.68 -2.33 -8.24
CA THR A 119 -18.24 -1.51 -9.40
C THR A 119 -17.00 -2.04 -10.08
N SER A 120 -16.20 -2.84 -9.37
CA SER A 120 -14.97 -3.46 -9.86
C SER A 120 -15.01 -4.97 -9.60
N TRP A 121 -14.09 -5.69 -10.23
CA TRP A 121 -13.89 -7.11 -9.95
C TRP A 121 -13.34 -7.31 -8.54
N ILE A 122 -13.99 -8.12 -7.73
CA ILE A 122 -13.72 -8.26 -6.30
C ILE A 122 -12.27 -8.61 -5.97
N TRP A 123 -11.59 -9.38 -6.83
CA TRP A 123 -10.22 -9.84 -6.63
C TRP A 123 -9.17 -8.79 -7.00
N GLU A 124 -9.56 -7.71 -7.67
CA GLU A 124 -8.65 -6.63 -8.06
C GLU A 124 -7.92 -6.04 -6.87
N LEU A 125 -8.64 -5.77 -5.80
CA LEU A 125 -8.08 -5.23 -4.55
C LEU A 125 -7.97 -6.28 -3.43
N ALA A 126 -8.79 -7.33 -3.42
CA ALA A 126 -8.74 -8.37 -2.38
C ALA A 126 -7.36 -9.06 -2.33
N MET A 127 -6.78 -9.38 -3.49
CA MET A 127 -5.45 -10.00 -3.54
C MET A 127 -4.34 -9.07 -3.04
N PRO A 128 -4.23 -7.81 -3.49
CA PRO A 128 -3.28 -6.84 -2.92
C PRO A 128 -3.45 -6.62 -1.41
N VAL A 129 -4.68 -6.61 -0.88
CA VAL A 129 -4.95 -6.53 0.57
C VAL A 129 -4.30 -7.70 1.30
N VAL A 130 -4.53 -8.93 0.84
CA VAL A 130 -3.95 -10.14 1.44
C VAL A 130 -2.42 -10.09 1.38
N VAL A 131 -1.86 -9.71 0.23
CA VAL A 131 -0.40 -9.57 0.06
C VAL A 131 0.15 -8.53 1.04
N ALA A 132 -0.46 -7.36 1.16
CA ALA A 132 0.00 -6.29 2.05
C ALA A 132 0.04 -6.74 3.52
N PHE A 133 -1.02 -7.37 4.03
CA PHE A 133 -1.03 -7.88 5.40
C PHE A 133 -0.05 -9.05 5.62
N SER A 134 0.13 -9.91 4.62
CA SER A 134 1.14 -10.98 4.67
C SER A 134 2.56 -10.40 4.76
N LEU A 135 2.85 -9.34 4.02
CA LEU A 135 4.13 -8.63 4.08
C LEU A 135 4.34 -7.95 5.45
N ALA A 136 3.29 -7.37 6.04
CA ALA A 136 3.37 -6.79 7.38
C ALA A 136 3.76 -7.83 8.44
N TRP A 137 3.36 -9.07 8.24
CA TRP A 137 3.72 -10.19 9.14
C TRP A 137 5.13 -10.73 8.88
N ALA A 138 5.51 -10.90 7.60
CA ALA A 138 6.72 -11.60 7.17
C ALA A 138 8.03 -10.81 7.29
N ARG A 139 8.00 -9.49 7.60
CA ARG A 139 9.17 -8.60 7.71
C ARG A 139 10.13 -8.63 6.51
N PRO A 140 9.65 -8.51 5.27
CA PRO A 140 10.47 -8.68 4.07
C PRO A 140 11.46 -7.56 3.81
N GLY A 141 11.41 -6.45 4.56
CA GLY A 141 12.35 -5.33 4.47
C GLY A 141 13.78 -5.70 4.88
N ARG A 142 13.94 -6.80 5.63
CA ARG A 142 15.24 -7.34 6.02
C ARG A 142 15.97 -8.07 4.88
N THR A 143 15.28 -8.32 3.76
CA THR A 143 15.85 -8.91 2.55
C THR A 143 15.79 -7.86 1.44
N TRP A 144 16.97 -7.47 0.94
CA TRP A 144 17.10 -6.47 -0.15
C TRP A 144 16.41 -5.13 0.13
N GLY A 145 16.36 -4.67 1.39
CA GLY A 145 15.72 -3.41 1.76
C GLY A 145 16.55 -2.55 2.69
N VAL A 146 16.13 -1.30 2.82
CA VAL A 146 16.73 -0.32 3.76
C VAL A 146 16.64 -0.82 5.20
N ASP A 147 15.57 -1.55 5.55
CA ASP A 147 15.40 -2.14 6.86
C ASP A 147 16.53 -3.12 7.24
N ALA A 148 17.15 -3.79 6.26
CA ALA A 148 18.32 -4.63 6.49
C ALA A 148 19.53 -3.81 6.95
N LEU A 149 19.73 -2.64 6.36
CA LEU A 149 20.81 -1.73 6.74
C LEU A 149 20.55 -1.12 8.13
N LEU A 150 19.30 -0.71 8.37
CA LEU A 150 18.89 -0.15 9.65
C LEU A 150 18.97 -1.17 10.79
N ALA A 151 18.60 -2.42 10.56
CA ALA A 151 18.70 -3.49 11.56
C ALA A 151 20.16 -3.82 11.93
N ARG A 152 21.11 -3.68 10.98
CA ARG A 152 22.56 -3.81 11.26
C ARG A 152 23.10 -2.65 12.10
N ARG A 153 22.62 -1.43 11.82
CA ARG A 153 23.07 -0.22 12.52
C ARG A 153 22.41 -0.04 13.88
N TYR A 154 21.15 -0.47 14.01
CA TYR A 154 20.31 -0.31 15.19
C TYR A 154 19.68 -1.66 15.56
N PRO A 155 20.28 -2.45 16.49
CA PRO A 155 19.78 -3.79 16.83
C PRO A 155 18.33 -3.83 17.35
N GLY A 156 17.81 -2.69 17.82
CA GLY A 156 16.41 -2.51 18.27
C GLY A 156 15.41 -2.15 17.18
N TRP A 157 15.81 -2.09 15.89
CA TRP A 157 14.90 -1.71 14.80
C TRP A 157 13.77 -2.70 14.61
N ARG A 158 12.52 -2.25 14.85
CA ARG A 158 11.32 -3.12 14.82
C ARG A 158 10.32 -2.75 13.73
N LEU A 159 10.54 -1.67 12.97
CA LEU A 159 9.59 -1.18 11.96
C LEU A 159 9.68 -1.94 10.61
N GLY A 160 10.74 -2.69 10.42
CA GLY A 160 11.01 -3.52 9.23
C GLY A 160 10.86 -5.01 9.47
#